data_8c046d4b3f69482283b51d12201db129
#
_entry.id   8c046d4b3f69482283b51d12201db129
#
_cell.length_a   1.000
_cell.length_b   1.000
_cell.length_c   1.000
_cell.angle_alpha   90.00
_cell.angle_beta   90.00
_cell.angle_gamma   90.00
#
_symmetry.space_group_name_H-M   'P 1'
#
loop_
_entity.id
_entity.type
_entity.pdbx_description
1 polymer ?
#
loop_
_entity_poly.entity_id
_entity_poly.type
_entity_poly.pdbx_seq_one_letter_code
_entity_poly.pdbx_strand_id
1 'polypeptide(L)'
;MKENIIQRNFFRLLRSGAFDDKSAIEPMSAFKWRHLYQMMDTQNVIPYFVEGINNHKHDHGLDLPQDLIDNLKKYLQEQVVKTATNRQQTVEEKDFTNFFLRRKYRNIIEKELHSIDTSTETIQLLKILVYNQWAMLNQGMSMDGIIRLGKYLRQRGDKVDFVKLDNWLAALQLRNMAKLQGSVLATVF
;
A
#
# COMPACT_ATOMS: atom_id res chain seq x y z
N MET A 1 -24.08 -5.37 7.94
CA MET A 1 -23.47 -4.64 9.09
C MET A 1 -23.32 -3.19 8.67
N LYS A 2 -23.95 -2.21 9.38
CA LYS A 2 -23.78 -0.80 9.02
C LYS A 2 -22.35 -0.39 9.35
N GLU A 3 -21.57 -0.02 8.34
CA GLU A 3 -20.23 0.52 8.57
C GLU A 3 -20.28 1.74 9.48
N ASN A 4 -19.34 1.79 10.43
CA ASN A 4 -19.21 2.94 11.32
C ASN A 4 -18.68 4.15 10.51
N ILE A 5 -19.13 5.37 10.86
CA ILE A 5 -18.67 6.62 10.24
C ILE A 5 -17.13 6.74 10.21
N ILE A 6 -16.43 6.22 11.22
CA ILE A 6 -14.96 6.22 11.27
C ILE A 6 -14.40 5.34 10.15
N GLN A 7 -14.96 4.14 9.94
CA GLN A 7 -14.52 3.23 8.86
C GLN A 7 -14.78 3.84 7.48
N ARG A 8 -15.95 4.43 7.26
CA ARG A 8 -16.26 5.09 5.98
C ARG A 8 -15.29 6.23 5.69
N ASN A 9 -15.04 7.11 6.64
CA ASN A 9 -14.09 8.21 6.48
C ASN A 9 -12.64 7.72 6.37
N PHE A 10 -12.27 6.62 7.06
CA PHE A 10 -10.97 5.99 6.89
C PHE A 10 -10.73 5.61 5.43
N PHE A 11 -11.63 4.87 4.81
CA PHE A 11 -11.46 4.45 3.41
C PHE A 11 -11.62 5.62 2.43
N ARG A 12 -12.49 6.59 2.69
CA ARG A 12 -12.62 7.79 1.85
C ARG A 12 -11.33 8.61 1.82
N LEU A 13 -10.74 8.88 2.98
CA LEU A 13 -9.48 9.60 3.07
C LEU A 13 -8.32 8.84 2.43
N LEU A 14 -8.26 7.51 2.60
CA LEU A 14 -7.25 6.69 1.91
C LEU A 14 -7.43 6.71 0.40
N ARG A 15 -8.67 6.56 -0.10
CA ARG A 15 -8.96 6.65 -1.53
C ARG A 15 -8.64 8.03 -2.09
N SER A 16 -8.99 9.09 -1.36
CA SER A 16 -8.66 10.44 -1.75
C SER A 16 -7.15 10.66 -1.83
N GLY A 17 -6.41 10.31 -0.80
CA GLY A 17 -4.95 10.54 -0.77
C GLY A 17 -4.12 9.58 -1.62
N ALA A 18 -4.66 8.41 -1.97
CA ALA A 18 -3.95 7.44 -2.80
C ALA A 18 -4.36 7.48 -4.28
N PHE A 19 -5.63 7.80 -4.59
CA PHE A 19 -6.23 7.62 -5.91
C PHE A 19 -7.06 8.82 -6.38
N ASP A 20 -7.00 9.96 -5.66
CA ASP A 20 -7.69 11.22 -5.99
C ASP A 20 -9.23 11.10 -6.01
N ASP A 21 -9.80 10.18 -5.21
CA ASP A 21 -11.24 10.07 -5.00
C ASP A 21 -11.76 11.33 -4.28
N LYS A 22 -12.88 11.89 -4.77
CA LYS A 22 -13.50 13.12 -4.24
C LYS A 22 -14.76 12.85 -3.41
N SER A 23 -14.91 11.64 -2.86
CA SER A 23 -16.03 11.31 -2.00
C SER A 23 -16.03 12.18 -0.72
N ALA A 24 -17.12 12.89 -0.46
CA ALA A 24 -17.24 13.82 0.66
C ALA A 24 -16.98 13.14 2.01
N ILE A 25 -16.28 13.85 2.89
CA ILE A 25 -15.99 13.40 4.27
C ILE A 25 -17.18 13.71 5.16
N GLU A 26 -17.63 12.73 5.94
CA GLU A 26 -18.71 12.92 6.90
C GLU A 26 -18.21 13.65 8.16
N PRO A 27 -18.96 14.63 8.71
CA PRO A 27 -18.56 15.32 9.94
C PRO A 27 -18.36 14.36 11.11
N MET A 28 -17.28 14.55 11.86
CA MET A 28 -16.95 13.71 13.01
C MET A 28 -16.60 14.56 14.23
N SER A 29 -16.89 14.03 15.44
CA SER A 29 -16.40 14.61 16.68
C SER A 29 -14.88 14.45 16.82
N ALA A 30 -14.26 15.31 17.64
CA ALA A 30 -12.83 15.25 17.94
C ALA A 30 -12.36 13.85 18.42
N PHE A 31 -13.18 13.17 19.22
CA PHE A 31 -12.89 11.80 19.66
C PHE A 31 -12.80 10.81 18.48
N LYS A 32 -13.71 10.90 17.52
CA LYS A 32 -13.73 10.03 16.34
C LYS A 32 -12.53 10.32 15.42
N TRP A 33 -12.13 11.59 15.28
CA TRP A 33 -10.95 11.98 14.53
C TRP A 33 -9.66 11.40 15.12
N ARG A 34 -9.48 11.45 16.45
CA ARG A 34 -8.33 10.84 17.13
C ARG A 34 -8.29 9.32 16.93
N HIS A 35 -9.44 8.66 17.04
CA HIS A 35 -9.52 7.21 16.80
C HIS A 35 -9.17 6.85 15.34
N LEU A 36 -9.66 7.63 14.37
CA LEU A 36 -9.33 7.44 12.96
C LEU A 36 -7.84 7.63 12.73
N TYR A 37 -7.20 8.65 13.32
CA TYR A 37 -5.76 8.85 13.24
C TYR A 37 -4.96 7.65 13.77
N GLN A 38 -5.35 7.10 14.92
CA GLN A 38 -4.71 5.89 15.47
C GLN A 38 -4.82 4.69 14.52
N MET A 39 -5.97 4.53 13.85
CA MET A 39 -6.11 3.50 12.82
C MET A 39 -5.16 3.74 11.64
N MET A 40 -5.01 4.98 11.18
CA MET A 40 -4.11 5.35 10.08
C MET A 40 -2.64 5.07 10.43
N ASP A 41 -2.25 5.40 11.67
CA ASP A 41 -0.89 5.17 12.18
C ASP A 41 -0.59 3.66 12.27
N THR A 42 -1.48 2.89 12.88
CA THR A 42 -1.35 1.42 12.99
C THR A 42 -1.23 0.74 11.62
N GLN A 43 -1.85 1.28 10.58
CA GLN A 43 -1.81 0.75 9.23
C GLN A 43 -0.67 1.32 8.37
N ASN A 44 0.21 2.17 8.94
CA ASN A 44 1.28 2.85 8.22
C ASN A 44 0.81 3.67 7.00
N VAL A 45 -0.37 4.30 7.09
CA VAL A 45 -0.98 5.03 5.98
C VAL A 45 -1.13 6.52 6.22
N ILE A 46 -0.44 7.08 7.22
CA ILE A 46 -0.43 8.51 7.53
C ILE A 46 -0.11 9.39 6.31
N PRO A 47 0.84 9.05 5.41
CA PRO A 47 1.08 9.86 4.22
C PRO A 47 -0.17 10.05 3.35
N TYR A 48 -0.93 8.98 3.11
CA TYR A 48 -2.17 9.04 2.33
C TYR A 48 -3.28 9.77 3.10
N PHE A 49 -3.30 9.67 4.42
CA PHE A 49 -4.23 10.43 5.26
C PHE A 49 -3.98 11.94 5.13
N VAL A 50 -2.72 12.37 5.20
CA VAL A 50 -2.33 13.79 5.03
C VAL A 50 -2.76 14.29 3.65
N GLU A 51 -2.49 13.53 2.61
CA GLU A 51 -2.88 13.90 1.24
C GLU A 51 -4.40 13.94 1.08
N GLY A 52 -5.10 12.95 1.64
CA GLY A 52 -6.57 12.94 1.68
C GLY A 52 -7.15 14.16 2.38
N ILE A 53 -6.59 14.58 3.52
CA ILE A 53 -6.99 15.82 4.21
C ILE A 53 -6.71 17.04 3.32
N ASN A 54 -5.54 17.13 2.68
CA ASN A 54 -5.20 18.23 1.81
C ASN A 54 -6.18 18.37 0.63
N ASN A 55 -6.61 17.25 0.06
CA ASN A 55 -7.59 17.22 -1.01
C ASN A 55 -8.98 17.74 -0.59
N HIS A 56 -9.30 17.62 0.71
CA HIS A 56 -10.57 18.01 1.31
C HIS A 56 -10.52 19.29 2.17
N LYS A 57 -9.40 20.04 2.12
CA LYS A 57 -9.17 21.23 2.97
C LYS A 57 -10.27 22.33 2.88
N HIS A 58 -11.08 22.31 1.83
CA HIS A 58 -12.18 23.25 1.61
C HIS A 58 -13.56 22.66 1.98
N ASP A 59 -13.60 21.41 2.44
CA ASP A 59 -14.86 20.76 2.80
C ASP A 59 -15.31 21.23 4.20
N HIS A 60 -16.56 21.70 4.30
CA HIS A 60 -17.14 22.15 5.57
C HIS A 60 -17.26 21.06 6.64
N GLY A 61 -17.14 19.77 6.26
CA GLY A 61 -17.17 18.62 7.16
C GLY A 61 -15.83 18.29 7.82
N LEU A 62 -14.74 18.97 7.41
CA LEU A 62 -13.38 18.69 7.87
C LEU A 62 -13.03 19.56 9.09
N ASP A 63 -13.62 19.28 10.23
CA ASP A 63 -13.32 19.95 11.51
C ASP A 63 -12.29 19.13 12.31
N LEU A 64 -11.01 19.35 12.03
CA LEU A 64 -9.91 18.64 12.66
C LEU A 64 -9.55 19.24 14.02
N PRO A 65 -9.41 18.42 15.08
CA PRO A 65 -8.92 18.88 16.37
C PRO A 65 -7.50 19.46 16.27
N GLN A 66 -7.21 20.50 17.04
CA GLN A 66 -5.90 21.18 17.00
C GLN A 66 -4.75 20.25 17.34
N ASP A 67 -4.91 19.38 18.33
CA ASP A 67 -3.92 18.36 18.71
C ASP A 67 -3.59 17.39 17.56
N LEU A 68 -4.57 17.06 16.73
CA LEU A 68 -4.36 16.22 15.55
C LEU A 68 -3.58 16.98 14.46
N ILE A 69 -3.89 18.23 14.24
CA ILE A 69 -3.15 19.09 13.31
C ILE A 69 -1.68 19.19 13.72
N ASP A 70 -1.40 19.35 15.00
CA ASP A 70 -0.04 19.45 15.53
C ASP A 70 0.72 18.11 15.39
N ASN A 71 0.06 16.98 15.62
CA ASN A 71 0.64 15.64 15.38
C ASN A 71 0.96 15.42 13.89
N LEU A 72 0.10 15.85 12.98
CA LEU A 72 0.36 15.75 11.53
C LEU A 72 1.53 16.62 11.09
N LYS A 73 1.64 17.85 11.63
CA LYS A 73 2.80 18.73 11.36
C LYS A 73 4.10 18.08 11.83
N LYS A 74 4.11 17.55 13.05
CA LYS A 74 5.27 16.84 13.61
C LYS A 74 5.66 15.64 12.73
N TYR A 75 4.69 14.82 12.34
CA TYR A 75 4.92 13.70 11.42
C TYR A 75 5.58 14.15 10.11
N LEU A 76 5.07 15.22 9.48
CA LEU A 76 5.64 15.75 8.24
C LEU A 76 7.09 16.24 8.41
N GLN A 77 7.40 16.91 9.52
CA GLN A 77 8.76 17.34 9.84
C GLN A 77 9.72 16.15 10.00
N GLU A 78 9.29 15.10 10.70
CA GLU A 78 10.07 13.87 10.86
C GLU A 78 10.30 13.13 9.54
N GLN A 79 9.32 13.15 8.63
CA GLN A 79 9.47 12.51 7.30
C GLN A 79 10.46 13.24 6.41
N VAL A 80 10.53 14.58 6.46
CA VAL A 80 11.55 15.35 5.72
C VAL A 80 12.97 14.93 6.15
N VAL A 81 13.18 14.67 7.44
CA VAL A 81 14.47 14.18 7.96
C VAL A 81 14.74 12.72 7.53
N LYS A 82 13.72 11.86 7.55
CA LYS A 82 13.85 10.43 7.17
C LYS A 82 14.03 10.21 5.68
N THR A 83 13.46 11.06 4.81
CA THR A 83 13.59 10.93 3.35
C THR A 83 15.03 11.12 2.89
N ALA A 84 15.83 11.86 3.65
CA ALA A 84 17.27 11.98 3.40
C ALA A 84 18.05 10.67 3.70
N THR A 85 17.43 9.69 4.38
CA THR A 85 18.09 8.45 4.85
C THR A 85 17.44 7.17 4.31
N ASN A 86 16.33 7.26 3.55
CA ASN A 86 15.56 6.07 3.18
C ASN A 86 16.17 5.30 2.00
N ARG A 87 16.72 4.15 2.33
CA ARG A 87 16.83 3.02 1.38
C ARG A 87 15.41 2.56 1.04
N GLN A 88 15.09 2.47 -0.25
CA GLN A 88 13.89 1.78 -0.72
C GLN A 88 13.81 0.41 -0.04
N GLN A 89 12.67 0.11 0.58
CA GLN A 89 12.40 -1.23 1.12
C GLN A 89 12.27 -2.20 -0.06
N THR A 90 13.37 -2.76 -0.47
CA THR A 90 13.42 -3.83 -1.47
C THR A 90 13.40 -5.16 -0.75
N VAL A 91 12.57 -6.09 -1.24
CA VAL A 91 12.63 -7.48 -0.78
C VAL A 91 14.01 -8.03 -1.11
N GLU A 92 14.74 -8.40 -0.09
CA GLU A 92 15.98 -9.14 -0.25
C GLU A 92 15.67 -10.65 -0.32
N GLU A 93 16.53 -11.41 -1.03
CA GLU A 93 16.35 -12.87 -1.15
C GLU A 93 16.25 -13.59 0.21
N LYS A 94 16.86 -13.03 1.25
CA LYS A 94 16.84 -13.56 2.62
C LYS A 94 15.47 -13.52 3.28
N ASP A 95 14.50 -12.78 2.74
CA ASP A 95 13.14 -12.68 3.27
C ASP A 95 12.31 -13.95 3.01
N PHE A 96 12.77 -14.83 2.12
CA PHE A 96 12.18 -16.17 1.95
C PHE A 96 12.73 -17.14 3.02
N THR A 97 11.88 -17.62 3.91
CA THR A 97 12.23 -18.67 4.88
C THR A 97 12.52 -20.01 4.21
N ASN A 98 11.88 -20.31 3.08
CA ASN A 98 12.08 -21.55 2.34
C ASN A 98 13.21 -21.40 1.30
N PHE A 99 14.30 -22.16 1.50
CA PHE A 99 15.46 -22.17 0.61
C PHE A 99 15.12 -22.48 -0.86
N PHE A 100 14.20 -23.41 -1.11
CA PHE A 100 13.81 -23.78 -2.49
C PHE A 100 13.03 -22.65 -3.18
N LEU A 101 12.15 -21.97 -2.44
CA LEU A 101 11.40 -20.81 -2.97
C LEU A 101 12.34 -19.63 -3.22
N ARG A 102 13.31 -19.39 -2.31
CA ARG A 102 14.38 -18.39 -2.50
C ARG A 102 15.15 -18.63 -3.78
N ARG A 103 15.62 -19.89 -4.01
CA ARG A 103 16.36 -20.26 -5.22
C ARG A 103 15.50 -20.07 -6.48
N LYS A 104 14.22 -20.47 -6.44
CA LYS A 104 13.29 -20.25 -7.56
C LYS A 104 13.08 -18.77 -7.86
N TYR A 105 12.86 -17.95 -6.82
CA TYR A 105 12.69 -16.50 -6.97
C TYR A 105 13.93 -15.87 -7.65
N ARG A 106 15.12 -16.15 -7.14
CA ARG A 106 16.36 -15.66 -7.74
C ARG A 106 16.49 -16.10 -9.21
N ASN A 107 16.27 -17.38 -9.51
CA ASN A 107 16.36 -17.89 -10.88
C ASN A 107 15.33 -17.21 -11.81
N ILE A 108 14.13 -16.87 -11.33
CA ILE A 108 13.14 -16.13 -12.11
C ILE A 108 13.67 -14.74 -12.45
N ILE A 109 14.16 -14.01 -11.45
CA ILE A 109 14.70 -12.64 -11.65
C ILE A 109 15.91 -12.65 -12.59
N GLU A 110 16.88 -13.54 -12.35
CA GLU A 110 18.10 -13.63 -13.16
C GLU A 110 17.78 -13.99 -14.63
N LYS A 111 16.91 -14.99 -14.86
CA LYS A 111 16.51 -15.37 -16.21
C LYS A 111 15.80 -14.24 -16.95
N GLU A 112 14.92 -13.53 -16.26
CA GLU A 112 14.17 -12.43 -16.88
C GLU A 112 15.09 -11.24 -17.19
N LEU A 113 16.04 -10.90 -16.31
CA LEU A 113 17.01 -9.82 -16.55
C LEU A 113 17.94 -10.10 -17.73
N HIS A 114 18.16 -11.37 -18.09
CA HIS A 114 18.98 -11.79 -19.24
C HIS A 114 18.13 -12.14 -20.47
N SER A 115 16.80 -11.93 -20.41
CA SER A 115 15.90 -12.18 -21.54
C SER A 115 15.97 -11.04 -22.57
N ILE A 116 15.79 -11.38 -23.84
CA ILE A 116 15.67 -10.39 -24.93
C ILE A 116 14.42 -9.51 -24.73
N ASP A 117 13.34 -10.10 -24.23
CA ASP A 117 12.06 -9.43 -23.91
C ASP A 117 11.91 -9.24 -22.39
N THR A 118 12.86 -8.56 -21.77
CA THR A 118 12.82 -8.29 -20.33
C THR A 118 11.61 -7.42 -19.97
N SER A 119 10.73 -7.96 -19.14
CA SER A 119 9.59 -7.22 -18.58
C SER A 119 9.94 -6.71 -17.18
N THR A 120 10.56 -5.54 -17.10
CA THR A 120 10.96 -4.90 -15.84
C THR A 120 9.73 -4.59 -14.97
N GLU A 121 8.62 -4.21 -15.58
CA GLU A 121 7.36 -3.93 -14.88
C GLU A 121 6.77 -5.20 -14.24
N THR A 122 6.86 -6.35 -14.92
CA THR A 122 6.41 -7.61 -14.36
C THR A 122 7.28 -8.05 -13.17
N ILE A 123 8.61 -7.85 -13.27
CA ILE A 123 9.52 -8.08 -12.13
C ILE A 123 9.17 -7.19 -10.95
N GLN A 124 8.91 -5.90 -11.18
CA GLN A 124 8.58 -4.96 -10.09
C GLN A 124 7.25 -5.34 -9.42
N LEU A 125 6.25 -5.73 -10.21
CA LEU A 125 4.97 -6.19 -9.66
C LEU A 125 5.15 -7.47 -8.83
N LEU A 126 5.95 -8.44 -9.32
CA LEU A 126 6.29 -9.63 -8.54
C LEU A 126 6.94 -9.26 -7.21
N LYS A 127 7.90 -8.32 -7.21
CA LYS A 127 8.56 -7.84 -5.98
C LYS A 127 7.58 -7.24 -4.98
N ILE A 128 6.63 -6.43 -5.45
CA ILE A 128 5.57 -5.85 -4.58
C ILE A 128 4.73 -6.96 -3.95
N LEU A 129 4.25 -7.93 -4.75
CA LEU A 129 3.43 -9.03 -4.26
C LEU A 129 4.16 -9.91 -3.24
N VAL A 130 5.45 -10.21 -3.49
CA VAL A 130 6.30 -10.99 -2.58
C VAL A 130 6.55 -10.22 -1.28
N TYR A 131 6.88 -8.93 -1.37
CA TYR A 131 7.07 -8.08 -0.18
C TYR A 131 5.80 -8.01 0.67
N ASN A 132 4.66 -7.75 0.05
CA ASN A 132 3.39 -7.70 0.76
C ASN A 132 3.08 -9.01 1.47
N GLN A 133 3.37 -10.16 0.84
CA GLN A 133 3.20 -11.44 1.50
C GLN A 133 4.12 -11.61 2.70
N TRP A 134 5.40 -11.27 2.54
CA TRP A 134 6.35 -11.32 3.65
C TRP A 134 5.90 -10.42 4.80
N ALA A 135 5.48 -9.18 4.51
CA ALA A 135 4.96 -8.25 5.50
C ALA A 135 3.71 -8.80 6.20
N MET A 136 2.77 -9.39 5.46
CA MET A 136 1.56 -10.01 6.01
C MET A 136 1.87 -11.15 6.98
N LEU A 137 2.89 -11.96 6.70
CA LEU A 137 3.27 -13.09 7.54
C LEU A 137 4.06 -12.68 8.79
N ASN A 138 4.83 -11.59 8.73
CA ASN A 138 5.74 -11.19 9.80
C ASN A 138 5.28 -9.98 10.62
N GLN A 139 4.51 -9.08 10.00
CA GLN A 139 4.11 -7.80 10.60
C GLN A 139 2.59 -7.60 10.65
N GLY A 140 1.83 -8.50 10.03
CA GLY A 140 0.40 -8.34 9.81
C GLY A 140 0.06 -7.61 8.51
N MET A 141 -1.23 -7.64 8.14
CA MET A 141 -1.70 -6.97 6.93
C MET A 141 -1.73 -5.45 7.13
N SER A 142 -0.97 -4.72 6.33
CA SER A 142 -0.99 -3.26 6.28
C SER A 142 -1.66 -2.76 5.00
N MET A 143 -2.48 -1.71 5.10
CA MET A 143 -3.10 -1.07 3.94
C MET A 143 -2.08 -0.39 3.04
N ASP A 144 -0.92 0.04 3.55
CA ASP A 144 0.16 0.63 2.76
C ASP A 144 0.62 -0.29 1.62
N GLY A 145 0.81 -1.59 1.88
CA GLY A 145 1.18 -2.56 0.85
C GLY A 145 0.12 -2.72 -0.25
N ILE A 146 -1.16 -2.72 0.13
CA ILE A 146 -2.27 -2.80 -0.83
C ILE A 146 -2.39 -1.52 -1.66
N ILE A 147 -2.22 -0.35 -1.05
CA ILE A 147 -2.23 0.94 -1.77
C ILE A 147 -1.06 1.01 -2.76
N ARG A 148 0.15 0.61 -2.35
CA ARG A 148 1.32 0.54 -3.25
C ARG A 148 1.08 -0.37 -4.44
N LEU A 149 0.46 -1.53 -4.22
CA LEU A 149 0.05 -2.44 -5.29
C LEU A 149 -0.93 -1.75 -6.26
N GLY A 150 -1.96 -1.09 -5.74
CA GLY A 150 -2.96 -0.37 -6.55
C GLY A 150 -2.35 0.79 -7.35
N LYS A 151 -1.51 1.60 -6.72
CA LYS A 151 -0.79 2.70 -7.40
C LYS A 151 0.11 2.17 -8.53
N TYR A 152 0.81 1.07 -8.29
CA TYR A 152 1.65 0.44 -9.30
C TYR A 152 0.83 -0.06 -10.49
N LEU A 153 -0.25 -0.79 -10.23
CA LEU A 153 -1.14 -1.29 -11.29
C LEU A 153 -1.78 -0.17 -12.10
N ARG A 154 -2.19 0.93 -11.45
CA ARG A 154 -2.77 2.10 -12.13
C ARG A 154 -1.77 2.81 -13.03
N GLN A 155 -0.49 2.86 -12.65
CA GLN A 155 0.55 3.59 -13.37
C GLN A 155 1.28 2.76 -14.43
N ARG A 156 1.38 1.44 -14.22
CA ARG A 156 2.24 0.54 -15.00
C ARG A 156 1.57 -0.78 -15.39
N GLY A 157 0.31 -0.99 -15.00
CA GLY A 157 -0.39 -2.26 -15.23
C GLY A 157 -0.53 -2.63 -16.70
N ASP A 158 -0.62 -1.64 -17.59
CA ASP A 158 -0.65 -1.80 -19.04
C ASP A 158 0.64 -2.41 -19.64
N LYS A 159 1.77 -2.29 -18.91
CA LYS A 159 3.09 -2.81 -19.32
C LYS A 159 3.45 -4.14 -18.66
N VAL A 160 2.58 -4.66 -17.82
CA VAL A 160 2.80 -5.92 -17.11
C VAL A 160 2.39 -7.11 -17.97
N ASP A 161 3.28 -8.06 -18.15
CA ASP A 161 2.96 -9.38 -18.70
C ASP A 161 2.32 -10.26 -17.63
N PHE A 162 0.99 -10.24 -17.55
CA PHE A 162 0.24 -11.03 -16.57
C PHE A 162 0.34 -12.53 -16.78
N VAL A 163 0.65 -13.01 -17.99
CA VAL A 163 0.85 -14.44 -18.26
C VAL A 163 2.16 -14.91 -17.65
N LYS A 164 3.26 -14.15 -17.86
CA LYS A 164 4.53 -14.40 -17.18
C LYS A 164 4.37 -14.33 -15.67
N LEU A 165 3.70 -13.30 -15.16
CA LEU A 165 3.48 -13.11 -13.72
C LEU A 165 2.75 -14.31 -13.11
N ASP A 166 1.65 -14.79 -13.72
CA ASP A 166 0.90 -15.92 -13.20
C ASP A 166 1.74 -17.20 -13.15
N ASN A 167 2.58 -17.45 -14.17
CA ASN A 167 3.51 -18.57 -14.19
C ASN A 167 4.54 -18.47 -13.05
N TRP A 168 5.09 -17.28 -12.79
CA TRP A 168 6.02 -17.05 -11.68
C TRP A 168 5.35 -17.22 -10.31
N LEU A 169 4.14 -16.69 -10.16
CA LEU A 169 3.36 -16.85 -8.93
C LEU A 169 3.00 -18.33 -8.65
N ALA A 170 2.71 -19.11 -9.71
CA ALA A 170 2.53 -20.54 -9.59
C ALA A 170 3.79 -21.27 -9.11
N ALA A 171 4.93 -20.97 -9.75
CA ALA A 171 6.21 -21.57 -9.41
C ALA A 171 6.62 -21.26 -7.96
N LEU A 172 6.25 -20.07 -7.46
CA LEU A 172 6.52 -19.60 -6.10
C LEU A 172 5.42 -19.97 -5.09
N GLN A 173 4.34 -20.62 -5.52
CA GLN A 173 3.16 -20.97 -4.70
C GLN A 173 2.45 -19.73 -4.12
N LEU A 174 2.47 -18.61 -4.85
CA LEU A 174 1.97 -17.31 -4.41
C LEU A 174 0.61 -16.91 -5.01
N ARG A 175 0.03 -17.72 -5.91
CA ARG A 175 -1.22 -17.38 -6.61
C ARG A 175 -2.35 -16.97 -5.66
N ASN A 176 -2.57 -17.75 -4.59
CA ASN A 176 -3.66 -17.47 -3.66
C ASN A 176 -3.46 -16.18 -2.89
N MET A 177 -2.21 -15.88 -2.50
CA MET A 177 -1.88 -14.63 -1.83
C MET A 177 -1.99 -13.42 -2.78
N ALA A 178 -1.59 -13.56 -4.03
CA ALA A 178 -1.78 -12.53 -5.03
C ALA A 178 -3.27 -12.27 -5.31
N LYS A 179 -4.08 -13.32 -5.40
CA LYS A 179 -5.55 -13.20 -5.53
C LYS A 179 -6.16 -12.49 -4.33
N LEU A 180 -5.74 -12.83 -3.10
CA LEU A 180 -6.22 -12.17 -1.88
C LEU A 180 -5.88 -10.67 -1.91
N GLN A 181 -4.64 -10.31 -2.22
CA GLN A 181 -4.22 -8.90 -2.32
C GLN A 181 -5.03 -8.14 -3.39
N GLY A 182 -5.23 -8.74 -4.57
CA GLY A 182 -6.05 -8.18 -5.64
C GLY A 182 -7.53 -8.03 -5.24
N SER A 183 -8.07 -9.01 -4.53
CA SER A 183 -9.46 -8.97 -4.02
C SER A 183 -9.65 -7.85 -3.00
N VAL A 184 -8.72 -7.69 -2.06
CA VAL A 184 -8.76 -6.59 -1.08
C VAL A 184 -8.65 -5.25 -1.80
N LEU A 185 -7.72 -5.10 -2.75
CA LEU A 185 -7.57 -3.90 -3.55
C LEU A 185 -8.87 -3.53 -4.28
N ALA A 186 -9.48 -4.47 -4.99
CA ALA A 186 -10.71 -4.24 -5.76
C ALA A 186 -11.96 -3.99 -4.88
N THR A 187 -11.96 -4.46 -3.62
CA THR A 187 -13.10 -4.27 -2.71
C THR A 187 -13.01 -2.95 -1.97
N VAL A 188 -11.80 -2.50 -1.66
CA VAL A 188 -11.57 -1.34 -0.80
C VAL A 188 -11.33 -0.07 -1.62
N PHE A 189 -10.68 -0.16 -2.77
CA PHE A 189 -10.24 0.95 -3.62
C PHE A 189 -10.81 0.88 -5.04
#